data_b2f10e56d7366fddfdfc5a962f32719d
#
_entry.id   b2f10e56d7366fddfdfc5a962f32719d
#
_cell.length_a   1.000
_cell.length_b   1.000
_cell.length_c   1.000
_cell.angle_alpha   90.00
_cell.angle_beta   90.00
_cell.angle_gamma   90.00
#
_symmetry.space_group_name_H-M   'P 1'
#
loop_
_entity.id
_entity.type
_entity.pdbx_description
1 polymer ?
#
loop_
_entity_poly.entity_id
_entity_poly.type
_entity_poly.pdbx_seq_one_letter_code
_entity_poly.pdbx_strand_id
1 'polypeptide(L)'
;IVEGQAKIRGLAAEPITLGYRIRDRWDNYSEMLELESNPLYEEELDKSKFKELPTRLPGDCEAMGNLPIRNIWQGNNNTDCFHSVTNSDNPALGRCITFDMGQVAKVSRFKMWQRRGDANVWTYTHNNLKKYVIYGCTELTDEMYNSGQEKDGIMYPTFEGWTKIMDVECYKPSGQDNPNITNEDIEYIQNGDEHEVPIEAPNFRYVRILMLETWSGGNYAQIGEMTFWGQPATE
;
A
#
# COMPACT_ATOMS: atom_id res chain seq x y z
N ILE A 1 13.42 -12.48 -15.46
CA ILE A 1 14.41 -12.47 -14.35
C ILE A 1 15.02 -11.08 -14.32
N VAL A 2 14.81 -10.36 -13.26
CA VAL A 2 15.40 -9.04 -13.01
C VAL A 2 16.42 -9.23 -11.88
N GLU A 3 17.65 -8.75 -12.08
CA GLU A 3 18.74 -8.85 -11.09
C GLU A 3 19.03 -10.27 -10.57
N GLY A 4 18.80 -11.30 -11.41
CA GLY A 4 19.01 -12.69 -11.02
C GLY A 4 17.89 -13.30 -10.16
N GLN A 5 16.79 -12.59 -9.97
CA GLN A 5 15.64 -13.06 -9.21
C GLN A 5 14.49 -13.46 -10.15
N ALA A 6 13.78 -14.52 -9.80
CA ALA A 6 12.55 -14.95 -10.46
C ALA A 6 11.45 -15.10 -9.40
N LYS A 7 10.27 -14.59 -9.72
CA LYS A 7 9.10 -14.68 -8.87
C LYS A 7 8.11 -15.65 -9.50
N ILE A 8 7.69 -16.65 -8.74
CA ILE A 8 6.71 -17.66 -9.16
C ILE A 8 5.47 -17.49 -8.31
N ARG A 9 4.32 -17.37 -8.96
CA ARG A 9 3.00 -17.21 -8.31
C ARG A 9 2.03 -18.29 -8.78
N GLY A 10 0.93 -18.44 -8.07
CA GLY A 10 -0.13 -19.40 -8.42
C GLY A 10 0.21 -20.85 -8.09
N LEU A 11 1.18 -21.07 -7.22
CA LEU A 11 1.49 -22.40 -6.69
C LEU A 11 0.49 -22.74 -5.57
N ALA A 12 0.16 -24.04 -5.45
CA ALA A 12 -0.59 -24.51 -4.30
C ALA A 12 0.21 -24.34 -3.01
N ALA A 13 -0.46 -24.03 -1.89
CA ALA A 13 0.17 -23.86 -0.58
C ALA A 13 0.42 -25.24 0.07
N GLU A 14 1.21 -26.06 -0.59
CA GLU A 14 1.63 -27.39 -0.14
C GLU A 14 3.11 -27.60 -0.47
N PRO A 15 3.82 -28.47 0.24
CA PRO A 15 5.22 -28.73 -0.04
C PRO A 15 5.44 -29.17 -1.49
N ILE A 16 6.34 -28.47 -2.19
CA ILE A 16 6.70 -28.76 -3.57
C ILE A 16 8.21 -28.75 -3.75
N THR A 17 8.69 -29.47 -4.76
CA THR A 17 10.07 -29.39 -5.22
C THR A 17 10.13 -28.58 -6.51
N LEU A 18 10.84 -27.46 -6.50
CA LEU A 18 11.07 -26.62 -7.67
C LEU A 18 12.42 -26.99 -8.30
N GLY A 19 12.38 -27.40 -9.56
CA GLY A 19 13.60 -27.60 -10.35
C GLY A 19 13.90 -26.36 -11.19
N TYR A 20 15.12 -25.89 -11.18
CA TYR A 20 15.55 -24.81 -12.03
C TYR A 20 16.89 -25.07 -12.70
N ARG A 21 17.08 -24.50 -13.88
CA ARG A 21 18.34 -24.52 -14.62
C ARG A 21 18.51 -23.22 -15.40
N ILE A 22 19.73 -22.85 -15.65
CA ILE A 22 20.08 -21.70 -16.46
C ILE A 22 20.25 -22.16 -17.91
N ARG A 23 19.73 -21.38 -18.84
CA ARG A 23 19.96 -21.53 -20.29
C ARG A 23 20.76 -20.32 -20.78
N ASP A 24 21.86 -20.55 -21.48
CA ASP A 24 22.61 -19.49 -22.12
C ASP A 24 22.03 -19.13 -23.51
N ARG A 25 22.60 -18.12 -24.13
CA ARG A 25 22.15 -17.65 -25.46
C ARG A 25 22.46 -18.63 -26.62
N TRP A 26 23.23 -19.67 -26.35
CA TRP A 26 23.56 -20.71 -27.33
C TRP A 26 22.83 -22.04 -27.05
N ASP A 27 21.81 -22.00 -26.24
CA ASP A 27 20.98 -23.15 -25.85
C ASP A 27 21.70 -24.23 -25.00
N ASN A 28 22.81 -23.89 -24.37
CA ASN A 28 23.40 -24.75 -23.36
C ASN A 28 22.63 -24.59 -22.04
N TYR A 29 22.47 -25.70 -21.34
CA TYR A 29 21.78 -25.73 -20.05
C TYR A 29 22.75 -26.11 -18.94
N SER A 30 22.60 -25.47 -17.78
CA SER A 30 23.22 -25.94 -16.55
C SER A 30 22.61 -27.28 -16.11
N GLU A 31 23.25 -27.91 -15.13
CA GLU A 31 22.59 -28.97 -14.36
C GLU A 31 21.31 -28.46 -13.72
N MET A 32 20.34 -29.35 -13.48
CA MET A 32 19.13 -29.06 -12.74
C MET A 32 19.48 -28.93 -11.25
N LEU A 33 19.07 -27.82 -10.67
CA LEU A 33 19.09 -27.65 -9.22
C LEU A 33 17.67 -27.76 -8.69
N GLU A 34 17.49 -28.50 -7.60
CA GLU A 34 16.19 -28.69 -6.96
C GLU A 34 16.15 -27.94 -5.63
N LEU A 35 15.02 -27.30 -5.37
CA LEU A 35 14.74 -26.58 -4.13
C LEU A 35 13.39 -27.03 -3.59
N GLU A 36 13.40 -27.57 -2.39
CA GLU A 36 12.16 -27.79 -1.65
C GLU A 36 11.59 -26.46 -1.16
N SER A 37 10.33 -26.23 -1.39
CA SER A 37 9.64 -25.01 -1.02
C SER A 37 8.25 -25.33 -0.48
N ASN A 38 7.79 -24.48 0.40
CA ASN A 38 6.40 -24.47 0.88
C ASN A 38 5.78 -23.10 0.56
N PRO A 39 5.12 -22.94 -0.60
CA PRO A 39 4.54 -21.68 -1.00
C PRO A 39 3.53 -21.17 0.04
N LEU A 40 3.53 -19.86 0.26
CA LEU A 40 2.56 -19.24 1.15
C LEU A 40 1.17 -19.21 0.48
N TYR A 41 0.14 -19.54 1.25
CA TYR A 41 -1.22 -19.30 0.82
C TYR A 41 -1.49 -17.81 0.70
N GLU A 42 -2.13 -17.41 -0.40
CA GLU A 42 -2.47 -16.02 -0.66
C GLU A 42 -3.86 -15.94 -1.29
N GLU A 43 -4.72 -15.14 -0.69
CA GLU A 43 -5.99 -14.73 -1.28
C GLU A 43 -6.17 -13.22 -1.18
N GLU A 44 -7.04 -12.65 -2.01
CA GLU A 44 -7.46 -11.26 -1.84
C GLU A 44 -8.26 -11.14 -0.55
N LEU A 45 -7.86 -10.20 0.32
CA LEU A 45 -8.57 -9.96 1.56
C LEU A 45 -9.94 -9.36 1.29
N ASP A 46 -10.96 -9.91 1.96
CA ASP A 46 -12.35 -9.53 1.79
C ASP A 46 -12.61 -8.07 2.19
N LYS A 47 -12.68 -7.19 1.19
CA LYS A 47 -12.93 -5.75 1.36
C LYS A 47 -14.28 -5.43 2.00
N SER A 48 -15.25 -6.37 1.98
CA SER A 48 -16.54 -6.15 2.65
C SER A 48 -16.44 -6.07 4.17
N LYS A 49 -15.33 -6.58 4.72
CA LYS A 49 -15.00 -6.50 6.15
C LYS A 49 -14.32 -5.19 6.55
N PHE A 50 -13.77 -4.44 5.57
CA PHE A 50 -13.02 -3.22 5.85
C PHE A 50 -13.93 -2.11 6.36
N LYS A 51 -13.43 -1.32 7.32
CA LYS A 51 -14.19 -0.27 7.98
C LYS A 51 -13.33 0.96 8.24
N GLU A 52 -13.98 2.11 8.18
CA GLU A 52 -13.44 3.32 8.79
C GLU A 52 -13.46 3.17 10.30
N LEU A 53 -12.50 3.76 11.00
CA LEU A 53 -12.55 3.83 12.45
C LEU A 53 -13.69 4.75 12.90
N PRO A 54 -14.45 4.39 13.95
CA PRO A 54 -15.52 5.23 14.48
C PRO A 54 -14.99 6.57 15.04
N THR A 55 -13.75 6.56 15.49
CA THR A 55 -13.02 7.75 15.96
C THR A 55 -11.63 7.73 15.34
N ARG A 56 -11.22 8.85 14.76
CA ARG A 56 -9.86 9.00 14.22
C ARG A 56 -8.83 8.97 15.32
N LEU A 57 -7.68 8.36 15.04
CA LEU A 57 -6.54 8.41 15.94
C LEU A 57 -5.85 9.78 15.87
N PRO A 58 -5.17 10.19 16.97
CA PRO A 58 -4.33 11.38 16.93
C PRO A 58 -3.33 11.32 15.78
N GLY A 59 -3.22 12.42 15.04
CA GLY A 59 -2.36 12.48 13.85
C GLY A 59 -2.98 11.93 12.57
N ASP A 60 -4.20 11.42 12.59
CA ASP A 60 -4.92 11.13 11.36
C ASP A 60 -5.48 12.41 10.75
N CYS A 61 -5.29 12.58 9.45
CA CYS A 61 -5.85 13.72 8.73
C CYS A 61 -7.36 13.53 8.50
N GLU A 62 -8.02 14.64 8.20
CA GLU A 62 -9.44 14.65 7.86
C GLU A 62 -9.64 14.38 6.38
N ALA A 63 -10.65 13.57 6.05
CA ALA A 63 -11.08 13.35 4.67
C ALA A 63 -12.13 14.38 4.25
N MET A 64 -12.16 14.74 2.96
CA MET A 64 -13.26 15.49 2.38
C MET A 64 -14.55 14.65 2.47
N GLY A 65 -15.69 15.29 2.81
CA GLY A 65 -16.95 14.58 3.07
C GLY A 65 -17.46 13.73 1.90
N ASN A 66 -17.17 14.13 0.68
CA ASN A 66 -17.53 13.38 -0.54
C ASN A 66 -16.42 12.42 -1.03
N LEU A 67 -15.23 12.45 -0.41
CA LEU A 67 -14.07 11.61 -0.76
C LEU A 67 -13.48 10.97 0.51
N PRO A 68 -14.27 10.16 1.23
CA PRO A 68 -13.91 9.58 2.52
C PRO A 68 -12.87 8.46 2.41
N ILE A 69 -12.35 8.01 3.55
CA ILE A 69 -11.34 6.94 3.61
C ILE A 69 -11.86 5.64 2.99
N ARG A 70 -13.15 5.29 3.19
CA ARG A 70 -13.72 4.05 2.64
C ARG A 70 -13.60 3.92 1.11
N ASN A 71 -13.43 5.03 0.39
CA ASN A 71 -13.20 4.98 -1.05
C ASN A 71 -11.91 4.24 -1.43
N ILE A 72 -10.96 4.10 -0.49
CA ILE A 72 -9.72 3.34 -0.71
C ILE A 72 -10.00 1.85 -1.02
N TRP A 73 -11.11 1.28 -0.54
CA TRP A 73 -11.46 -0.13 -0.76
C TRP A 73 -12.81 -0.36 -1.41
N GLN A 74 -13.64 0.66 -1.55
CA GLN A 74 -14.95 0.57 -2.21
C GLN A 74 -14.90 0.84 -3.71
N GLY A 75 -13.80 1.17 -4.23
CA GLY A 75 -13.29 0.95 -5.46
C GLY A 75 -13.73 1.59 -6.73
N ASN A 76 -13.31 2.81 -6.92
CA ASN A 76 -13.27 3.40 -8.24
C ASN A 76 -12.12 4.41 -8.25
N ASN A 77 -10.97 3.97 -8.69
CA ASN A 77 -9.75 4.78 -8.72
C ASN A 77 -9.81 5.96 -9.72
N ASN A 78 -10.94 6.25 -10.31
CA ASN A 78 -11.12 7.38 -11.22
C ASN A 78 -11.60 8.64 -10.50
N THR A 79 -12.82 8.60 -9.96
CA THR A 79 -13.47 9.76 -9.31
C THR A 79 -13.66 9.56 -7.82
N ASP A 80 -13.96 8.33 -7.39
CA ASP A 80 -14.25 7.98 -6.01
C ASP A 80 -12.95 7.49 -5.34
N CYS A 81 -12.17 8.42 -4.85
CA CYS A 81 -10.92 8.19 -4.16
C CYS A 81 -11.00 8.71 -2.72
N PHE A 82 -10.02 8.39 -1.91
CA PHE A 82 -9.75 9.17 -0.71
C PHE A 82 -9.09 10.50 -1.09
N HIS A 83 -9.52 11.58 -0.46
CA HIS A 83 -8.85 12.87 -0.54
C HIS A 83 -8.89 13.56 0.83
N SER A 84 -7.72 13.96 1.34
CA SER A 84 -7.65 14.78 2.55
C SER A 84 -8.31 16.14 2.33
N VAL A 85 -8.81 16.77 3.40
CA VAL A 85 -9.28 18.16 3.30
C VAL A 85 -8.17 19.08 2.77
N THR A 86 -8.57 20.11 2.03
CA THR A 86 -7.65 21.07 1.40
C THR A 86 -7.52 22.33 2.25
N ASN A 87 -7.21 22.17 3.54
CA ASN A 87 -6.97 23.29 4.45
C ASN A 87 -5.47 23.43 4.70
N SER A 88 -4.91 24.61 4.45
CA SER A 88 -3.49 24.89 4.69
C SER A 88 -3.08 24.70 6.15
N ASP A 89 -4.02 24.94 7.07
CA ASP A 89 -3.80 24.78 8.51
C ASP A 89 -3.92 23.33 8.97
N ASN A 90 -4.21 22.41 8.05
CA ASN A 90 -4.40 20.99 8.32
C ASN A 90 -3.76 20.11 7.22
N PRO A 91 -2.43 20.15 7.06
CA PRO A 91 -1.72 19.42 6.03
C PRO A 91 -1.91 17.91 6.22
N ALA A 92 -1.90 17.15 5.12
CA ALA A 92 -1.92 15.68 5.18
C ALA A 92 -0.52 15.09 5.34
N LEU A 93 0.52 15.76 4.79
CA LEU A 93 1.88 15.24 4.88
C LEU A 93 2.44 15.29 6.30
N GLY A 94 3.14 14.23 6.69
CA GLY A 94 3.57 13.99 8.07
C GLY A 94 2.47 13.45 8.97
N ARG A 95 1.26 13.24 8.45
CA ARG A 95 0.11 12.70 9.16
C ARG A 95 -0.35 11.39 8.54
N CYS A 96 -1.32 10.76 9.17
CA CYS A 96 -1.77 9.42 8.78
C CYS A 96 -3.22 9.41 8.27
N ILE A 97 -3.58 8.28 7.72
CA ILE A 97 -4.93 7.72 7.70
C ILE A 97 -4.88 6.33 8.30
N THR A 98 -5.94 5.94 8.99
CA THR A 98 -6.03 4.64 9.65
C THR A 98 -7.37 3.99 9.34
N PHE A 99 -7.35 2.68 9.04
CA PHE A 99 -8.55 1.88 8.81
C PHE A 99 -8.39 0.45 9.33
N ASP A 100 -9.52 -0.22 9.49
CA ASP A 100 -9.64 -1.60 9.96
C ASP A 100 -9.92 -2.53 8.76
N MET A 101 -9.08 -3.52 8.52
CA MET A 101 -9.35 -4.58 7.54
C MET A 101 -10.41 -5.58 8.00
N GLY A 102 -10.91 -5.47 9.25
CA GLY A 102 -11.94 -6.34 9.82
C GLY A 102 -11.49 -7.77 10.08
N GLN A 103 -10.26 -8.09 9.80
CA GLN A 103 -9.66 -9.41 10.00
C GLN A 103 -8.15 -9.28 10.22
N VAL A 104 -7.61 -10.09 11.11
CA VAL A 104 -6.16 -10.25 11.26
C VAL A 104 -5.66 -11.09 10.09
N ALA A 105 -4.59 -10.65 9.42
CA ALA A 105 -4.03 -11.39 8.31
C ALA A 105 -2.49 -11.29 8.27
N LYS A 106 -1.86 -12.33 7.73
CA LYS A 106 -0.49 -12.29 7.22
C LYS A 106 -0.56 -11.72 5.81
N VAL A 107 -0.38 -10.42 5.69
CA VAL A 107 -0.39 -9.77 4.38
C VAL A 107 0.91 -10.10 3.66
N SER A 108 0.81 -10.52 2.41
CA SER A 108 1.96 -10.86 1.53
C SER A 108 2.29 -9.74 0.55
N ARG A 109 1.28 -9.03 0.08
CA ARG A 109 1.42 -7.89 -0.83
C ARG A 109 0.19 -7.02 -0.81
N PHE A 110 0.34 -5.82 -1.38
CA PHE A 110 -0.78 -4.96 -1.70
C PHE A 110 -0.54 -4.24 -3.03
N LYS A 111 -1.62 -3.73 -3.60
CA LYS A 111 -1.58 -2.79 -4.71
C LYS A 111 -2.19 -1.47 -4.28
N MET A 112 -1.62 -0.38 -4.79
CA MET A 112 -2.19 0.95 -4.68
C MET A 112 -2.44 1.53 -6.07
N TRP A 113 -3.63 2.08 -6.27
CA TRP A 113 -3.97 2.85 -7.45
C TRP A 113 -4.02 4.33 -7.11
N GLN A 114 -3.43 5.12 -7.98
CA GLN A 114 -3.57 6.57 -7.91
C GLN A 114 -4.98 6.99 -8.39
N ARG A 115 -5.45 8.13 -7.91
CA ARG A 115 -6.59 8.80 -8.54
C ARG A 115 -6.18 9.23 -9.94
N ARG A 116 -6.90 8.77 -10.97
CA ARG A 116 -6.54 9.02 -12.36
C ARG A 116 -7.18 10.28 -12.95
N GLY A 117 -8.43 10.56 -12.59
CA GLY A 117 -9.25 11.55 -13.27
C GLY A 117 -9.61 11.13 -14.70
N ASP A 118 -10.44 11.92 -15.35
CA ASP A 118 -10.78 11.67 -16.75
C ASP A 118 -9.54 11.80 -17.63
N ALA A 119 -9.43 10.93 -18.63
CA ALA A 119 -8.27 10.85 -19.53
C ALA A 119 -6.91 10.74 -18.81
N ASN A 120 -6.87 10.22 -17.59
CA ASN A 120 -5.66 10.03 -16.76
C ASN A 120 -4.91 11.34 -16.40
N VAL A 121 -5.58 12.49 -16.42
CA VAL A 121 -4.94 13.81 -16.23
C VAL A 121 -4.30 14.01 -14.85
N TRP A 122 -4.63 13.15 -13.85
CA TRP A 122 -4.08 13.23 -12.50
C TRP A 122 -3.04 12.13 -12.19
N THR A 123 -2.74 11.26 -13.13
CA THR A 123 -1.73 10.22 -12.96
C THR A 123 -0.35 10.83 -12.74
N TYR A 124 0.39 10.36 -11.73
CA TYR A 124 1.69 10.88 -11.30
C TYR A 124 1.76 12.41 -11.12
N THR A 125 0.67 12.97 -10.67
CA THR A 125 0.56 14.40 -10.42
C THR A 125 -0.43 14.68 -9.29
N HIS A 126 -0.80 15.95 -9.09
CA HIS A 126 -1.71 16.39 -8.04
C HIS A 126 -1.27 15.86 -6.67
N ASN A 127 -2.22 15.49 -5.86
CA ASN A 127 -2.01 15.05 -4.48
C ASN A 127 -1.89 13.51 -4.36
N ASN A 128 -1.70 12.79 -5.48
CA ASN A 128 -1.42 11.36 -5.41
C ASN A 128 -0.14 11.11 -4.62
N LEU A 129 -0.19 10.12 -3.72
CA LEU A 129 0.95 9.76 -2.89
C LEU A 129 2.12 9.26 -3.77
N LYS A 130 3.32 9.75 -3.43
CA LYS A 130 4.60 9.31 -4.00
C LYS A 130 5.38 8.48 -2.99
N LYS A 131 5.48 8.99 -1.74
CA LYS A 131 6.16 8.27 -0.65
C LYS A 131 5.27 8.20 0.57
N TYR A 132 5.25 7.03 1.19
CA TYR A 132 4.50 6.79 2.42
C TYR A 132 5.08 5.61 3.20
N VAL A 133 4.66 5.45 4.44
CA VAL A 133 5.03 4.31 5.29
C VAL A 133 3.77 3.59 5.73
N ILE A 134 3.79 2.27 5.65
CA ILE A 134 2.73 1.42 6.21
C ILE A 134 3.14 0.95 7.60
N TYR A 135 2.24 1.15 8.54
CA TYR A 135 2.27 0.58 9.88
C TYR A 135 1.08 -0.36 10.05
N GLY A 136 1.25 -1.39 10.88
CA GLY A 136 0.21 -2.36 11.20
C GLY A 136 0.20 -2.69 12.71
N CYS A 137 -0.99 -3.04 13.22
CA CYS A 137 -1.17 -3.66 14.53
C CYS A 137 -2.38 -4.58 14.51
N THR A 138 -2.51 -5.47 15.49
CA THR A 138 -3.65 -6.39 15.61
C THR A 138 -4.80 -5.80 16.39
N GLU A 139 -4.52 -4.88 17.30
CA GLU A 139 -5.48 -4.27 18.23
C GLU A 139 -5.21 -2.76 18.36
N LEU A 140 -6.26 -1.99 18.61
CA LEU A 140 -6.15 -0.59 18.99
C LEU A 140 -6.40 -0.49 20.50
N THR A 141 -5.52 0.23 21.21
CA THR A 141 -5.61 0.43 22.64
C THR A 141 -6.03 1.86 22.99
N ASP A 142 -6.50 2.08 24.21
CA ASP A 142 -6.87 3.41 24.70
C ASP A 142 -5.66 4.37 24.66
N GLU A 143 -4.45 3.87 24.89
CA GLU A 143 -3.24 4.66 24.81
C GLU A 143 -3.02 5.21 23.39
N MET A 144 -3.30 4.42 22.36
CA MET A 144 -3.18 4.87 20.95
C MET A 144 -4.16 6.01 20.63
N TYR A 145 -5.36 6.01 21.21
CA TYR A 145 -6.33 7.09 21.08
C TYR A 145 -5.97 8.36 21.85
N ASN A 146 -5.06 8.25 22.81
CA ASN A 146 -4.59 9.37 23.63
C ASN A 146 -3.13 9.76 23.31
N SER A 147 -2.50 9.11 22.34
CA SER A 147 -1.11 9.34 21.96
C SER A 147 -1.03 10.21 20.70
N GLY A 148 -0.46 11.37 20.81
CA GLY A 148 -0.21 12.24 19.67
C GLY A 148 0.75 13.36 20.07
N GLN A 149 1.38 13.97 19.09
CA GLN A 149 2.28 15.09 19.34
C GLN A 149 1.72 16.33 18.68
N GLU A 150 1.30 17.30 19.49
CA GLU A 150 0.90 18.60 18.98
C GLU A 150 2.13 19.46 18.68
N LYS A 151 2.16 20.03 17.50
CA LYS A 151 3.18 20.99 17.08
C LYS A 151 2.50 22.06 16.21
N ASP A 152 2.67 23.32 16.60
CA ASP A 152 2.11 24.47 15.87
C ASP A 152 0.59 24.38 15.62
N GLY A 153 -0.16 23.84 16.58
CA GLY A 153 -1.60 23.63 16.48
C GLY A 153 -2.03 22.41 15.63
N ILE A 154 -1.07 21.65 15.13
CA ILE A 154 -1.31 20.45 14.31
C ILE A 154 -0.97 19.21 15.14
N MET A 155 -1.89 18.24 15.17
CA MET A 155 -1.67 16.96 15.80
C MET A 155 -0.95 16.01 14.81
N TYR A 156 0.23 15.54 15.21
CA TYR A 156 1.04 14.54 14.50
C TYR A 156 0.93 13.16 15.15
N PRO A 157 1.08 12.07 14.37
CA PRO A 157 1.00 10.72 14.91
C PRO A 157 2.22 10.38 15.75
N THR A 158 2.00 9.51 16.73
CA THR A 158 3.02 8.68 17.37
C THR A 158 2.80 7.23 16.94
N PHE A 159 3.83 6.40 17.08
CA PHE A 159 3.78 5.02 16.58
C PHE A 159 4.02 3.97 17.68
N GLU A 160 3.85 4.34 18.93
CA GLU A 160 3.87 3.39 20.04
C GLU A 160 2.71 2.39 19.87
N GLY A 161 2.99 1.10 20.00
CA GLY A 161 2.03 0.02 19.74
C GLY A 161 1.86 -0.33 18.25
N TRP A 162 2.46 0.42 17.32
CA TRP A 162 2.45 0.15 15.89
C TRP A 162 3.75 -0.51 15.45
N THR A 163 3.66 -1.52 14.59
CA THR A 163 4.83 -2.06 13.90
C THR A 163 4.95 -1.42 12.53
N LYS A 164 6.12 -0.86 12.24
CA LYS A 164 6.44 -0.42 10.88
C LYS A 164 6.52 -1.65 9.97
N ILE A 165 5.69 -1.68 8.95
CA ILE A 165 5.66 -2.77 7.98
C ILE A 165 6.66 -2.51 6.87
N MET A 166 6.57 -1.35 6.21
CA MET A 166 7.51 -0.98 5.15
C MET A 166 7.45 0.49 4.78
N ASP A 167 8.55 0.98 4.20
CA ASP A 167 8.57 2.22 3.44
C ASP A 167 8.15 1.93 2.01
N VAL A 168 7.41 2.85 1.40
CA VAL A 168 6.91 2.72 0.04
C VAL A 168 7.25 3.96 -0.77
N GLU A 169 7.80 3.75 -1.96
CA GLU A 169 7.90 4.76 -2.99
C GLU A 169 7.21 4.23 -4.25
N CYS A 170 6.18 4.96 -4.72
CA CYS A 170 5.44 4.60 -5.93
C CYS A 170 6.38 4.54 -7.13
N TYR A 171 6.34 3.43 -7.86
CA TYR A 171 7.17 3.24 -9.05
C TYR A 171 6.60 4.00 -10.25
N LYS A 172 7.49 4.62 -11.02
CA LYS A 172 7.18 5.26 -12.30
C LYS A 172 8.11 4.71 -13.37
N PRO A 173 7.59 3.97 -14.35
CA PRO A 173 8.40 3.33 -15.41
C PRO A 173 9.34 4.26 -16.15
N SER A 174 8.89 5.47 -16.49
CA SER A 174 9.70 6.47 -17.19
C SER A 174 10.77 7.15 -16.32
N GLY A 175 10.82 6.80 -15.03
CA GLY A 175 11.73 7.37 -14.03
C GLY A 175 11.06 8.42 -13.14
N GLN A 176 11.48 8.44 -11.87
CA GLN A 176 10.91 9.29 -10.82
C GLN A 176 10.98 10.79 -11.13
N ASP A 177 12.04 11.21 -11.78
CA ASP A 177 12.31 12.62 -12.09
C ASP A 177 11.85 13.04 -13.50
N ASN A 178 11.27 12.12 -14.28
CA ASN A 178 10.74 12.46 -15.59
C ASN A 178 9.48 13.31 -15.44
N PRO A 179 9.47 14.58 -15.92
CA PRO A 179 8.30 15.44 -15.79
C PRO A 179 7.14 15.02 -16.71
N ASN A 180 7.44 14.22 -17.75
CA ASN A 180 6.43 13.76 -18.68
C ASN A 180 5.82 12.44 -18.20
N ILE A 181 4.56 12.24 -18.55
CA ILE A 181 3.83 11.00 -18.31
C ILE A 181 3.75 10.24 -19.63
N THR A 182 4.28 9.03 -19.65
CA THR A 182 4.30 8.17 -20.83
C THR A 182 3.11 7.21 -20.86
N ASN A 183 2.87 6.58 -22.00
CA ASN A 183 1.86 5.52 -22.08
C ASN A 183 2.20 4.33 -21.19
N GLU A 184 3.48 4.02 -21.00
CA GLU A 184 3.94 2.97 -20.12
C GLU A 184 3.64 3.30 -18.65
N ASP A 185 3.83 4.58 -18.23
CA ASP A 185 3.45 5.04 -16.91
C ASP A 185 1.95 4.86 -16.66
N ILE A 186 1.13 5.22 -17.65
CA ILE A 186 -0.33 5.10 -17.57
C ILE A 186 -0.73 3.63 -17.48
N GLU A 187 -0.18 2.77 -18.34
CA GLU A 187 -0.45 1.33 -18.33
C GLU A 187 -0.06 0.70 -17.00
N TYR A 188 1.12 1.03 -16.47
CA TYR A 188 1.59 0.53 -15.19
C TYR A 188 0.62 0.87 -14.06
N ILE A 189 0.28 2.15 -13.91
CA ILE A 189 -0.57 2.58 -12.77
C ILE A 189 -2.03 2.14 -12.92
N GLN A 190 -2.50 1.89 -14.13
CA GLN A 190 -3.83 1.29 -14.37
C GLN A 190 -3.89 -0.16 -13.85
N ASN A 191 -2.77 -0.87 -13.87
CA ASN A 191 -2.64 -2.22 -13.31
C ASN A 191 -2.42 -2.20 -11.78
N GLY A 192 -2.19 -1.02 -11.19
CA GLY A 192 -1.89 -0.82 -9.78
C GLY A 192 -0.43 -1.01 -9.45
N ASP A 193 0.11 -0.10 -8.65
CA ASP A 193 1.48 -0.15 -8.14
C ASP A 193 1.57 -1.23 -7.05
N GLU A 194 2.26 -2.34 -7.36
CA GLU A 194 2.31 -3.52 -6.52
C GLU A 194 3.55 -3.53 -5.63
N HIS A 195 3.33 -3.77 -4.34
CA HIS A 195 4.39 -3.84 -3.33
C HIS A 195 4.27 -5.15 -2.55
N GLU A 196 5.40 -5.84 -2.40
CA GLU A 196 5.49 -7.02 -1.54
C GLU A 196 5.76 -6.61 -0.11
N VAL A 197 4.98 -7.16 0.81
CA VAL A 197 5.20 -7.00 2.24
C VAL A 197 6.34 -7.95 2.66
N PRO A 198 7.32 -7.46 3.45
CA PRO A 198 8.39 -8.31 3.95
C PRO A 198 7.84 -9.57 4.65
N ILE A 199 8.46 -10.71 4.38
CA ILE A 199 8.00 -12.00 4.92
C ILE A 199 8.05 -12.03 6.46
N GLU A 200 8.93 -11.23 7.05
CA GLU A 200 9.09 -11.08 8.50
C GLU A 200 8.02 -10.19 9.14
N ALA A 201 7.24 -9.44 8.34
CA ALA A 201 6.19 -8.59 8.88
C ALA A 201 5.22 -9.42 9.73
N PRO A 202 4.80 -8.93 10.90
CA PRO A 202 3.82 -9.65 11.72
C PRO A 202 2.45 -9.66 11.04
N ASN A 203 1.54 -10.47 11.57
CA ASN A 203 0.13 -10.34 11.25
C ASN A 203 -0.39 -9.00 11.74
N PHE A 204 -1.32 -8.38 10.99
CA PHE A 204 -1.98 -7.15 11.41
C PHE A 204 -3.42 -7.10 10.90
N ARG A 205 -4.22 -6.26 11.54
CA ARG A 205 -5.61 -5.98 11.20
C ARG A 205 -5.82 -4.51 10.85
N TYR A 206 -5.22 -3.63 11.65
CA TYR A 206 -5.31 -2.20 11.45
C TYR A 206 -4.14 -1.73 10.60
N VAL A 207 -4.46 -0.94 9.59
CA VAL A 207 -3.47 -0.33 8.69
C VAL A 207 -3.41 1.16 8.97
N ARG A 208 -2.21 1.68 9.19
CA ARG A 208 -1.96 3.11 9.34
C ARG A 208 -0.93 3.56 8.30
N ILE A 209 -1.31 4.52 7.46
CA ILE A 209 -0.48 5.01 6.36
C ILE A 209 0.01 6.41 6.72
N LEU A 210 1.31 6.54 6.98
CA LEU A 210 1.97 7.83 7.15
C LEU A 210 2.32 8.41 5.79
N MET A 211 1.74 9.55 5.44
CA MET A 211 1.91 10.20 4.15
C MET A 211 3.12 11.14 4.19
N LEU A 212 4.09 10.95 3.29
CA LEU A 212 5.36 11.67 3.31
C LEU A 212 5.56 12.61 2.14
N GLU A 213 5.17 12.21 0.93
CA GLU A 213 5.40 12.98 -0.29
C GLU A 213 4.26 12.71 -1.29
N THR A 214 3.89 13.74 -2.02
CA THR A 214 2.96 13.64 -3.15
C THR A 214 3.66 14.01 -4.45
N TRP A 215 3.13 13.58 -5.58
CA TRP A 215 3.72 13.87 -6.89
C TRP A 215 3.74 15.36 -7.24
N SER A 216 2.84 16.15 -6.69
CA SER A 216 2.83 17.61 -6.89
C SER A 216 3.68 18.38 -5.88
N GLY A 217 4.21 17.71 -4.84
CA GLY A 217 4.86 18.37 -3.71
C GLY A 217 3.91 19.19 -2.83
N GLY A 218 2.59 19.02 -3.02
CA GLY A 218 1.56 19.69 -2.21
C GLY A 218 1.32 18.99 -0.88
N ASN A 219 0.64 19.69 0.03
CA ASN A 219 0.39 19.25 1.41
C ASN A 219 -0.91 18.42 1.57
N TYR A 220 -1.57 18.07 0.50
CA TYR A 220 -2.79 17.27 0.49
C TYR A 220 -2.48 15.88 -0.05
N ALA A 221 -3.32 14.89 0.25
CA ALA A 221 -3.09 13.52 -0.19
C ALA A 221 -4.33 12.91 -0.83
N GLN A 222 -4.10 12.10 -1.85
CA GLN A 222 -5.09 11.28 -2.54
C GLN A 222 -4.62 9.85 -2.64
N ILE A 223 -5.56 8.90 -2.50
CA ILE A 223 -5.37 7.47 -2.79
C ILE A 223 -6.59 7.03 -3.59
N GLY A 224 -6.37 6.47 -4.78
CA GLY A 224 -7.46 5.98 -5.62
C GLY A 224 -8.08 4.73 -5.03
N GLU A 225 -7.29 3.70 -4.86
CA GLU A 225 -7.72 2.41 -4.30
C GLU A 225 -6.54 1.67 -3.69
N MET A 226 -6.82 0.76 -2.75
CA MET A 226 -5.87 -0.25 -2.27
C MET A 226 -6.54 -1.63 -2.19
N THR A 227 -5.78 -2.64 -2.55
CA THR A 227 -6.16 -4.04 -2.40
C THR A 227 -5.03 -4.79 -1.72
N PHE A 228 -5.36 -5.62 -0.76
CA PHE A 228 -4.40 -6.42 0.01
C PHE A 228 -4.61 -7.89 -0.27
N TRP A 229 -3.52 -8.64 -0.34
CA TRP A 229 -3.51 -10.10 -0.44
C TRP A 229 -2.72 -10.69 0.71
N GLY A 230 -3.13 -11.84 1.13
CA GLY A 230 -2.45 -12.55 2.21
C GLY A 230 -3.27 -13.72 2.71
N GLN A 231 -2.88 -14.22 3.86
CA GLN A 231 -3.56 -15.30 4.54
C GLN A 231 -4.30 -14.74 5.77
N PRO A 232 -5.64 -14.76 5.78
CA PRO A 232 -6.39 -14.45 7.00
C PRO A 232 -5.97 -15.40 8.13
N ALA A 233 -5.83 -14.86 9.35
CA ALA A 233 -5.61 -15.70 10.50
C ALA A 233 -6.86 -16.57 10.74
N THR A 234 -6.66 -17.85 11.01
CA THR A 234 -7.73 -18.70 11.50
C THR A 234 -8.14 -18.26 12.90
N GLU A 235 -9.43 -18.09 13.12
CA GLU A 235 -10.02 -17.81 14.44
C GLU A 235 -9.70 -18.89 15.45
#